data_88da73b954605ccf23580e1fe8920158
#
_entry.id   88da73b954605ccf23580e1fe8920158
#
_cell.length_a   1.000
_cell.length_b   1.000
_cell.length_c   1.000
_cell.angle_alpha   90.00
_cell.angle_beta   90.00
_cell.angle_gamma   90.00
#
_symmetry.space_group_name_H-M   'P 1'
#
loop_
_entity.id
_entity.type
_entity.pdbx_description
1 polymer ?
#
loop_
_entity_poly.entity_id
_entity_poly.type
_entity_poly.pdbx_seq_one_letter_code
_entity_poly.pdbx_strand_id
1 'polypeptide(L)'
;MDKNFDIENEKVTIEKDGEITECDVLFTFDSEDTGKTYIGYTDHSIAANGRKNIFVSAYDPFESDGTLEDITDENELAMINDVLIEIDNM
;
A
#
# COMPACT_ATOMS: atom_id res chain seq x y z
N MET A 1 2.74 -3.34 -14.69
CA MET A 1 3.41 -2.97 -13.43
C MET A 1 3.08 -4.01 -12.37
N ASP A 2 4.08 -4.69 -11.86
CA ASP A 2 3.91 -5.73 -10.85
C ASP A 2 4.31 -5.22 -9.48
N LYS A 3 3.48 -5.52 -8.47
CA LYS A 3 3.75 -5.14 -7.08
C LYS A 3 3.73 -6.40 -6.24
N ASN A 4 4.78 -6.61 -5.46
CA ASN A 4 4.89 -7.76 -4.57
C ASN A 4 5.19 -7.32 -3.15
N PHE A 5 4.53 -7.96 -2.18
CA PHE A 5 4.75 -7.73 -0.78
C PHE A 5 5.61 -8.84 -0.20
N ASP A 6 6.74 -8.46 0.40
CA ASP A 6 7.62 -9.37 1.12
C ASP A 6 7.31 -9.26 2.62
N ILE A 7 6.61 -10.26 3.14
CA ILE A 7 6.18 -10.28 4.55
C ILE A 7 7.39 -10.34 5.49
N GLU A 8 8.41 -11.11 5.13
CA GLU A 8 9.56 -11.31 6.00
C GLU A 8 10.37 -10.04 6.22
N ASN A 9 10.55 -9.25 5.17
CA ASN A 9 11.35 -8.03 5.21
C ASN A 9 10.53 -6.75 5.34
N GLU A 10 9.21 -6.87 5.33
CA GLU A 10 8.28 -5.74 5.37
C GLU A 10 8.57 -4.72 4.26
N LYS A 11 8.74 -5.22 3.05
CA LYS A 11 9.04 -4.42 1.87
C LYS A 11 8.03 -4.67 0.77
N VAL A 12 7.77 -3.64 -0.04
CA VAL A 12 6.99 -3.76 -1.26
C VAL A 12 7.91 -3.48 -2.44
N THR A 13 7.93 -4.39 -3.40
CA THR A 13 8.73 -4.22 -4.61
C THR A 13 7.80 -3.91 -5.77
N ILE A 14 8.08 -2.83 -6.49
CA ILE A 14 7.34 -2.42 -7.68
C ILE A 14 8.24 -2.59 -8.89
N GLU A 15 7.78 -3.38 -9.86
CA GLU A 15 8.48 -3.55 -11.14
C GLU A 15 7.69 -2.85 -12.23
N LYS A 16 8.34 -1.91 -12.92
CA LYS A 16 7.74 -1.17 -14.02
C LYS A 16 8.80 -0.93 -15.10
N ASP A 17 8.51 -1.37 -16.32
CA ASP A 17 9.38 -1.17 -17.49
C ASP A 17 10.83 -1.64 -17.28
N GLY A 18 11.00 -2.74 -16.56
CA GLY A 18 12.31 -3.30 -16.25
C GLY A 18 13.04 -2.65 -15.08
N GLU A 19 12.42 -1.63 -14.46
CA GLU A 19 12.98 -1.00 -13.26
C GLU A 19 12.29 -1.54 -12.02
N ILE A 20 13.08 -1.82 -11.00
CA ILE A 20 12.58 -2.32 -9.71
C ILE A 20 12.76 -1.23 -8.66
N THR A 21 11.67 -0.86 -8.02
CA THR A 21 11.68 0.10 -6.91
C THR A 21 11.31 -0.63 -5.62
N GLU A 22 12.14 -0.50 -4.61
CA GLU A 22 11.89 -1.09 -3.30
C GLU A 22 11.28 -0.04 -2.38
N CYS A 23 10.11 -0.36 -1.81
CA CYS A 23 9.36 0.54 -0.93
C CYS A 23 9.35 0.00 0.48
N ASP A 24 9.35 0.88 1.46
CA ASP A 24 9.23 0.50 2.87
C ASP A 24 7.77 0.49 3.29
N VAL A 25 7.37 -0.55 4.02
CA VAL A 25 6.02 -0.63 4.58
C VAL A 25 5.91 0.28 5.79
N LEU A 26 4.89 1.13 5.80
CA LEU A 26 4.62 2.06 6.88
C LEU A 26 3.59 1.52 7.86
N PHE A 27 2.55 0.87 7.33
CA PHE A 27 1.48 0.30 8.14
C PHE A 27 0.75 -0.78 7.36
N THR A 28 0.04 -1.63 8.11
CA THR A 28 -0.91 -2.59 7.54
C THR A 28 -2.16 -2.58 8.40
N PHE A 29 -3.31 -2.84 7.79
CA PHE A 29 -4.54 -3.02 8.55
C PHE A 29 -5.48 -3.97 7.80
N ASP A 30 -6.31 -4.67 8.59
CA ASP A 30 -7.30 -5.60 8.07
C ASP A 30 -8.67 -4.95 8.09
N SER A 31 -9.47 -5.17 7.05
CA SER A 31 -10.85 -4.72 7.01
C SER A 31 -11.80 -5.91 7.07
N GLU A 32 -12.68 -5.93 8.04
CA GLU A 32 -13.71 -6.96 8.15
C GLU A 32 -14.75 -6.80 7.05
N ASP A 33 -15.00 -5.58 6.60
CA ASP A 33 -16.00 -5.28 5.58
C ASP A 33 -15.63 -5.84 4.21
N THR A 34 -14.36 -5.82 3.85
CA THR A 34 -13.89 -6.30 2.56
C THR A 34 -13.20 -7.65 2.62
N GLY A 35 -12.80 -8.08 3.82
CA GLY A 35 -12.01 -9.30 4.02
C GLY A 35 -10.59 -9.21 3.51
N LYS A 36 -10.10 -8.01 3.21
CA LYS A 36 -8.76 -7.79 2.68
C LYS A 36 -7.85 -7.11 3.69
N THR A 37 -6.55 -7.29 3.50
CA THR A 37 -5.52 -6.55 4.23
C THR A 37 -5.01 -5.42 3.34
N TYR A 38 -4.88 -4.24 3.90
CA TYR A 38 -4.35 -3.08 3.19
C TYR A 38 -2.95 -2.76 3.69
N ILE A 39 -2.07 -2.41 2.76
CA ILE A 39 -0.67 -2.14 3.06
C ILE A 39 -0.34 -0.73 2.59
N GLY A 40 0.11 0.12 3.51
CA GLY A 40 0.61 1.44 3.19
C GLY A 40 2.14 1.41 3.10
N TYR A 41 2.68 1.95 2.03
CA TYR A 41 4.12 1.93 1.78
C TYR A 41 4.58 3.21 1.09
N THR A 42 5.88 3.46 1.12
CA THR A 42 6.46 4.64 0.50
C THR A 42 7.77 4.29 -0.22
N ASP A 43 8.00 4.97 -1.35
CA ASP A 43 9.27 4.90 -2.08
C ASP A 43 10.23 6.01 -1.64
N HIS A 44 9.88 6.76 -0.60
CA HIS A 44 10.62 7.89 -0.05
C HIS A 44 10.66 9.14 -0.94
N SER A 45 9.87 9.16 -2.01
CA SER A 45 9.75 10.36 -2.84
C SER A 45 8.91 11.42 -2.11
N ILE A 46 9.13 12.67 -2.47
CA ILE A 46 8.45 13.81 -1.85
C ILE A 46 7.51 14.43 -2.87
N ALA A 47 6.25 14.62 -2.47
CA ALA A 47 5.27 15.28 -3.31
C ALA A 47 5.50 16.80 -3.37
N ALA A 48 4.81 17.48 -4.30
CA ALA A 48 4.96 18.92 -4.49
C ALA A 48 4.63 19.74 -3.23
N ASN A 49 3.81 19.18 -2.32
CA ASN A 49 3.46 19.83 -1.05
C ASN A 49 4.48 19.61 0.06
N GLY A 50 5.61 18.97 -0.23
CA GLY A 50 6.67 18.69 0.74
C GLY A 50 6.45 17.46 1.61
N ARG A 51 5.38 16.69 1.38
CA ARG A 51 5.07 15.48 2.14
C ARG A 51 5.51 14.23 1.38
N LYS A 52 5.81 13.17 2.13
CA LYS A 52 6.14 11.89 1.51
C LYS A 52 4.95 11.33 0.74
N ASN A 53 5.22 10.76 -0.42
CA ASN A 53 4.21 10.01 -1.15
C ASN A 53 3.96 8.68 -0.44
N ILE A 54 2.69 8.44 -0.10
CA ILE A 54 2.27 7.19 0.53
C ILE A 54 1.31 6.50 -0.42
N PHE A 55 1.59 5.23 -0.69
CA PHE A 55 0.77 4.39 -1.56
C PHE A 55 0.08 3.34 -0.72
N VAL A 56 -1.14 2.97 -1.10
CA VAL A 56 -1.88 1.91 -0.43
C VAL A 56 -2.35 0.91 -1.46
N SER A 57 -2.15 -0.35 -1.19
CA SER A 57 -2.61 -1.45 -2.04
C SER A 57 -3.31 -2.50 -1.19
N ALA A 58 -4.19 -3.27 -1.82
CA ALA A 58 -4.89 -4.35 -1.16
C ALA A 58 -4.13 -5.67 -1.33
N TYR A 59 -4.18 -6.50 -0.30
CA TYR A 59 -3.54 -7.80 -0.26
C TYR A 59 -4.56 -8.83 0.23
N ASP A 60 -4.70 -9.94 -0.48
CA ASP A 60 -5.56 -11.04 -0.05
C ASP A 60 -4.71 -12.10 0.66
N PRO A 61 -4.84 -12.25 1.99
CA PRO A 61 -4.03 -13.21 2.74
C PRO A 61 -4.35 -14.67 2.39
N PHE A 62 -5.49 -14.94 1.76
CA PHE A 62 -5.88 -16.28 1.36
C PHE A 62 -5.36 -16.66 -0.03
N GLU A 63 -5.00 -15.69 -0.84
CA GLU A 63 -4.39 -15.90 -2.16
C GLU A 63 -2.90 -15.58 -2.14
N SER A 64 -2.20 -16.12 -1.21
CA SER A 64 -0.88 -15.69 -0.77
C SER A 64 0.27 -15.91 -1.74
N ASP A 65 0.23 -15.30 -2.91
CA ASP A 65 1.38 -15.23 -3.81
C ASP A 65 2.18 -13.92 -3.63
N GLY A 66 1.76 -13.06 -2.71
CA GLY A 66 2.41 -11.78 -2.45
C GLY A 66 2.00 -10.66 -3.38
N THR A 67 1.13 -10.93 -4.34
CA THR A 67 0.70 -9.91 -5.31
C THR A 67 -0.23 -8.89 -4.65
N LEU A 68 0.04 -7.61 -4.90
CA LEU A 68 -0.81 -6.52 -4.43
C LEU A 68 -1.77 -6.08 -5.51
N GLU A 69 -2.98 -5.71 -5.11
CA GLU A 69 -4.02 -5.22 -6.02
C GLU A 69 -4.20 -3.72 -5.87
N ASP A 70 -4.43 -3.04 -6.99
CA ASP A 70 -4.79 -1.63 -6.96
C ASP A 70 -6.21 -1.46 -6.45
N ILE A 71 -6.42 -0.41 -5.67
CA ILE A 71 -7.73 -0.12 -5.10
C ILE A 71 -8.47 0.79 -6.05
N THR A 72 -9.61 0.31 -6.56
CA THR A 72 -10.43 1.05 -7.53
C THR A 72 -11.85 1.35 -7.03
N ASP A 73 -12.28 0.70 -5.95
CA ASP A 73 -13.60 0.91 -5.35
C ASP A 73 -13.64 2.24 -4.59
N GLU A 74 -14.64 3.07 -4.87
CA GLU A 74 -14.78 4.38 -4.24
C GLU A 74 -14.97 4.29 -2.72
N ASN A 75 -15.67 3.27 -2.24
CA ASN A 75 -15.88 3.08 -0.80
C ASN A 75 -14.59 2.69 -0.11
N GLU A 76 -13.77 1.84 -0.76
CA GLU A 76 -12.46 1.48 -0.24
C GLU A 76 -11.53 2.69 -0.21
N LEU A 77 -11.53 3.49 -1.26
CA LEU A 77 -10.71 4.70 -1.34
C LEU A 77 -11.08 5.71 -0.25
N ALA A 78 -12.37 5.88 0.03
CA ALA A 78 -12.83 6.76 1.10
C ALA A 78 -12.36 6.29 2.48
N MET A 79 -12.44 5.00 2.74
CA MET A 79 -11.96 4.39 3.98
C MET A 79 -10.46 4.62 4.15
N ILE A 80 -9.69 4.40 3.09
CA ILE A 80 -8.25 4.57 3.10
C ILE A 80 -7.85 6.02 3.33
N ASN A 81 -8.57 6.97 2.72
CA ASN A 81 -8.33 8.38 2.95
C ASN A 81 -8.52 8.75 4.43
N ASP A 82 -9.53 8.19 5.09
CA ASP A 82 -9.75 8.43 6.51
C ASP A 82 -8.58 7.90 7.35
N VAL A 83 -8.07 6.73 7.01
CA VAL A 83 -6.90 6.15 7.69
C VAL A 83 -5.66 7.01 7.48
N LEU A 84 -5.43 7.49 6.26
CA LEU A 84 -4.28 8.34 5.94
C LEU A 84 -4.34 9.67 6.69
N ILE A 85 -5.53 10.25 6.83
CA ILE A 85 -5.72 11.49 7.59
C ILE A 85 -5.37 11.27 9.05
N GLU A 86 -5.79 10.16 9.66
CA GLU A 86 -5.46 9.85 11.04
C GLU A 86 -3.95 9.68 11.25
N ILE A 87 -3.28 9.01 10.31
CA ILE A 87 -1.83 8.80 10.37
C ILE A 87 -1.10 10.14 10.25
N ASP A 88 -1.56 11.00 9.36
CA ASP A 88 -0.93 12.31 9.11
C ASP A 88 -1.06 13.26 10.31
N ASN A 89 -2.08 13.04 11.15
CA ASN A 89 -2.32 13.85 12.36
C ASN A 89 -1.65 13.31 13.63
N MET A 90 -0.92 12.23 13.51
CA MET A 90 -0.21 11.62 14.65
C MET A 90 1.13 12.30 14.93
#